data_7b12aa08d9d280fa49841cc4abc5dafa
#
_entry.id   7b12aa08d9d280fa49841cc4abc5dafa
#
_cell.length_a   1.000
_cell.length_b   1.000
_cell.length_c   1.000
_cell.angle_alpha   90.00
_cell.angle_beta   90.00
_cell.angle_gamma   90.00
#
_symmetry.space_group_name_H-M   'P 1'
#
loop_
_entity.id
_entity.type
_entity.pdbx_description
1 polymer ?
#
loop_
_entity_poly.entity_id
_entity_poly.type
_entity_poly.pdbx_seq_one_letter_code
_entity_poly.pdbx_strand_id
1 'polypeptide(L)'
;MRFIEEYFPEFTEAMDELDAVSEIKRPIDDSVFHMICFALAVKSRNPTSLKAHFHACISCGVSLKQLAYVMSVVETEGARMDDTWIHDTLGDWTKLTRDDYDSGSRCGVVRRY
;
A
#
# COMPACT_ATOMS: atom_id res chain seq x y z
N MET A 1 -8.17 15.82 0.44
CA MET A 1 -7.08 16.76 0.17
C MET A 1 -7.42 18.20 0.45
N ARG A 2 -8.40 18.40 1.25
CA ARG A 2 -8.86 19.76 1.48
C ARG A 2 -7.78 20.71 2.01
N PHE A 3 -6.95 20.23 2.92
CA PHE A 3 -5.88 21.05 3.48
C PHE A 3 -4.89 21.49 2.39
N ILE A 4 -4.52 20.56 1.53
CA ILE A 4 -3.57 20.85 0.45
C ILE A 4 -4.21 21.78 -0.57
N GLU A 5 -5.47 21.55 -0.91
CA GLU A 5 -6.18 22.44 -1.84
C GLU A 5 -6.19 23.87 -1.34
N GLU A 6 -6.34 24.03 -0.04
CA GLU A 6 -6.46 25.35 0.52
C GLU A 6 -5.12 26.09 0.60
N TYR A 7 -4.07 25.38 0.97
CA TYR A 7 -2.79 26.03 1.22
C TYR A 7 -1.72 25.79 0.15
N PHE A 8 -1.93 24.82 -0.73
CA PHE A 8 -0.98 24.58 -1.82
C PHE A 8 -1.73 24.03 -3.04
N PRO A 9 -2.59 24.87 -3.64
CA PRO A 9 -3.46 24.40 -4.74
C PRO A 9 -2.70 23.94 -5.98
N GLU A 10 -1.47 24.40 -6.18
CA GLU A 10 -0.68 23.96 -7.33
C GLU A 10 -0.45 22.47 -7.32
N PHE A 11 -0.32 21.87 -6.14
CA PHE A 11 -0.16 20.43 -6.03
C PHE A 11 -1.43 19.72 -6.49
N THR A 12 -2.59 20.21 -6.06
CA THR A 12 -3.87 19.63 -6.43
C THR A 12 -4.09 19.71 -7.94
N GLU A 13 -3.74 20.84 -8.54
CA GLU A 13 -3.85 21.00 -9.99
C GLU A 13 -2.97 20.00 -10.73
N ALA A 14 -1.73 19.83 -10.26
CA ALA A 14 -0.82 18.86 -10.88
C ALA A 14 -1.34 17.44 -10.76
N MET A 15 -1.93 17.09 -9.62
CA MET A 15 -2.51 15.76 -9.41
C MET A 15 -3.71 15.55 -10.32
N ASP A 16 -4.54 16.57 -10.51
CA ASP A 16 -5.70 16.49 -11.40
C ASP A 16 -5.26 16.26 -12.85
N GLU A 17 -4.19 16.91 -13.28
CA GLU A 17 -3.63 16.70 -14.61
C GLU A 17 -3.11 15.29 -14.77
N LEU A 18 -2.44 14.77 -13.75
CA LEU A 18 -1.91 13.41 -13.77
C LEU A 18 -3.06 12.39 -13.88
N ASP A 19 -4.12 12.61 -13.11
CA ASP A 19 -5.29 11.73 -13.16
C ASP A 19 -5.94 11.76 -14.54
N ALA A 20 -6.03 12.93 -15.15
CA ALA A 20 -6.60 13.06 -16.49
C ALA A 20 -5.78 12.30 -17.54
N VAL A 21 -4.46 12.38 -17.46
CA VAL A 21 -3.58 11.65 -18.38
C VAL A 21 -3.74 10.14 -18.17
N SER A 22 -3.80 9.70 -16.92
CA SER A 22 -4.00 8.29 -16.60
C SER A 22 -5.31 7.77 -17.18
N GLU A 23 -6.38 8.57 -17.08
CA GLU A 23 -7.67 8.17 -17.58
C GLU A 23 -7.69 8.07 -19.11
N ILE A 24 -7.11 9.02 -19.80
CA ILE A 24 -7.11 9.06 -21.26
C ILE A 24 -6.17 8.04 -21.88
N LYS A 25 -5.01 7.83 -21.25
CA LYS A 25 -3.96 6.99 -21.83
C LYS A 25 -3.88 5.59 -21.21
N ARG A 26 -4.91 5.17 -20.49
CA ARG A 26 -4.88 3.91 -19.78
C ARG A 26 -4.83 2.71 -20.75
N PRO A 27 -3.76 1.92 -20.72
CA PRO A 27 -3.60 0.79 -21.62
C PRO A 27 -4.16 -0.53 -21.08
N ILE A 28 -4.91 -0.48 -20.00
CA ILE A 28 -5.54 -1.65 -19.39
C ILE A 28 -7.02 -1.36 -19.21
N ASP A 29 -7.82 -2.42 -19.03
CA ASP A 29 -9.24 -2.26 -18.83
C ASP A 29 -9.55 -1.52 -17.54
N ASP A 30 -10.65 -0.79 -17.53
CA ASP A 30 -11.07 -0.04 -16.34
C ASP A 30 -11.25 -0.95 -15.13
N SER A 31 -11.78 -2.16 -15.34
CA SER A 31 -11.96 -3.11 -14.25
C SER A 31 -10.63 -3.48 -13.61
N VAL A 32 -9.60 -3.68 -14.42
CA VAL A 32 -8.26 -4.00 -13.93
C VAL A 32 -7.67 -2.81 -13.18
N PHE A 33 -7.81 -1.62 -13.76
CA PHE A 33 -7.32 -0.41 -13.12
C PHE A 33 -7.94 -0.24 -11.73
N HIS A 34 -9.26 -0.39 -11.63
CA HIS A 34 -9.95 -0.20 -10.35
C HIS A 34 -9.63 -1.31 -9.34
N MET A 35 -9.36 -2.53 -9.81
CA MET A 35 -8.89 -3.58 -8.92
C MET A 35 -7.50 -3.27 -8.35
N ILE A 36 -6.62 -2.71 -9.17
CA ILE A 36 -5.30 -2.29 -8.70
C ILE A 36 -5.45 -1.18 -7.66
N CYS A 37 -6.27 -0.18 -7.95
CA CYS A 37 -6.51 0.92 -7.01
C CYS A 37 -7.15 0.42 -5.71
N PHE A 38 -8.06 -0.55 -5.83
CA PHE A 38 -8.69 -1.16 -4.66
C PHE A 38 -7.62 -1.85 -3.79
N ALA A 39 -6.73 -2.63 -4.41
CA ALA A 39 -5.66 -3.30 -3.70
C ALA A 39 -4.75 -2.30 -2.97
N LEU A 40 -4.40 -1.21 -3.65
CA LEU A 40 -3.55 -0.18 -3.04
C LEU A 40 -4.27 0.52 -1.88
N ALA A 41 -5.58 0.75 -2.02
CA ALA A 41 -6.37 1.35 -0.96
C ALA A 41 -6.47 0.44 0.27
N VAL A 42 -6.59 -0.87 0.04
CA VAL A 42 -6.58 -1.85 1.13
C VAL A 42 -5.24 -1.81 1.85
N LYS A 43 -4.15 -1.85 1.09
CA LYS A 43 -2.81 -1.87 1.66
C LYS A 43 -2.52 -0.60 2.45
N SER A 44 -2.93 0.55 1.94
CA SER A 44 -2.66 1.83 2.60
C SER A 44 -3.73 2.22 3.61
N ARG A 45 -4.78 1.39 3.76
CA ARG A 45 -5.88 1.65 4.70
C ARG A 45 -6.52 3.01 4.46
N ASN A 46 -6.80 3.31 3.21
CA ASN A 46 -7.44 4.55 2.81
C ASN A 46 -8.93 4.32 2.58
N PRO A 47 -9.80 4.65 3.54
CA PRO A 47 -11.23 4.33 3.42
C PRO A 47 -11.94 5.07 2.29
N THR A 48 -11.53 6.29 2.00
CA THR A 48 -12.16 7.06 0.93
C THR A 48 -11.87 6.44 -0.43
N SER A 49 -10.61 6.14 -0.69
CA SER A 49 -10.19 5.51 -1.93
C SER A 49 -10.75 4.10 -2.05
N LEU A 50 -10.81 3.38 -0.92
CA LEU A 50 -11.37 2.03 -0.89
C LEU A 50 -12.82 2.02 -1.35
N LYS A 51 -13.65 2.90 -0.80
CA LYS A 51 -15.06 2.98 -1.19
C LYS A 51 -15.23 3.34 -2.65
N ALA A 52 -14.48 4.34 -3.10
CA ALA A 52 -14.58 4.81 -4.47
C ALA A 52 -14.26 3.70 -5.47
N HIS A 53 -13.16 3.00 -5.25
CA HIS A 53 -12.74 1.95 -6.19
C HIS A 53 -13.53 0.67 -6.01
N PHE A 54 -14.07 0.40 -4.82
CA PHE A 54 -14.98 -0.71 -4.62
C PHE A 54 -16.21 -0.51 -5.51
N HIS A 55 -16.84 0.65 -5.44
CA HIS A 55 -18.01 0.93 -6.26
C HIS A 55 -17.70 0.93 -7.75
N ALA A 56 -16.55 1.47 -8.12
CA ALA A 56 -16.13 1.46 -9.51
C ALA A 56 -15.92 0.03 -10.02
N CYS A 57 -15.34 -0.84 -9.21
CA CYS A 57 -15.18 -2.26 -9.58
C CYS A 57 -16.54 -2.92 -9.81
N ILE A 58 -17.47 -2.71 -8.90
CA ILE A 58 -18.81 -3.30 -9.06
C ILE A 58 -19.46 -2.78 -10.34
N SER A 59 -19.33 -1.49 -10.63
CA SER A 59 -19.87 -0.90 -11.86
C SER A 59 -19.23 -1.49 -13.12
N CYS A 60 -18.00 -1.93 -13.03
CA CYS A 60 -17.29 -2.54 -14.13
C CYS A 60 -17.52 -4.06 -14.21
N GLY A 61 -18.39 -4.61 -13.37
CA GLY A 61 -18.71 -6.03 -13.43
C GLY A 61 -17.81 -6.94 -12.59
N VAL A 62 -16.94 -6.39 -11.76
CA VAL A 62 -16.10 -7.19 -10.88
C VAL A 62 -16.96 -7.74 -9.75
N SER A 63 -16.82 -9.03 -9.46
CA SER A 63 -17.62 -9.67 -8.43
C SER A 63 -17.02 -9.49 -7.03
N LEU A 64 -17.85 -9.68 -6.02
CA LEU A 64 -17.37 -9.65 -4.63
C LEU A 64 -16.32 -10.72 -4.38
N LYS A 65 -16.48 -11.87 -5.03
CA LYS A 65 -15.52 -12.96 -4.88
C LYS A 65 -14.16 -12.55 -5.44
N GLN A 66 -14.15 -11.85 -6.58
CA GLN A 66 -12.91 -11.35 -7.16
C GLN A 66 -12.24 -10.32 -6.25
N LEU A 67 -13.03 -9.42 -5.66
CA LEU A 67 -12.48 -8.44 -4.74
C LEU A 67 -11.94 -9.09 -3.46
N ALA A 68 -12.63 -10.12 -2.95
CA ALA A 68 -12.15 -10.87 -1.81
C ALA A 68 -10.80 -11.55 -2.14
N TYR A 69 -10.68 -12.06 -3.36
CA TYR A 69 -9.42 -12.64 -3.80
C TYR A 69 -8.31 -11.59 -3.84
N VAL A 70 -8.61 -10.42 -4.38
CA VAL A 70 -7.65 -9.31 -4.42
C VAL A 70 -7.16 -8.98 -3.00
N MET A 71 -8.08 -8.91 -2.05
CA MET A 71 -7.69 -8.67 -0.66
C MET A 71 -6.78 -9.75 -0.11
N SER A 72 -7.06 -11.00 -0.45
CA SER A 72 -6.21 -12.10 0.01
C SER A 72 -4.80 -12.01 -0.56
N VAL A 73 -4.67 -11.55 -1.79
CA VAL A 73 -3.36 -11.31 -2.41
C VAL A 73 -2.63 -10.19 -1.68
N VAL A 74 -3.34 -9.11 -1.35
CA VAL A 74 -2.73 -8.00 -0.61
C VAL A 74 -2.17 -8.49 0.72
N GLU A 75 -2.93 -9.32 1.43
CA GLU A 75 -2.48 -9.83 2.72
C GLU A 75 -1.26 -10.74 2.59
N THR A 76 -1.32 -11.68 1.67
CA THR A 76 -0.23 -12.65 1.52
C THR A 76 1.05 -12.00 0.99
N GLU A 77 0.91 -11.13 0.00
CA GLU A 77 2.09 -10.46 -0.56
C GLU A 77 2.65 -9.42 0.41
N GLY A 78 1.77 -8.77 1.15
CA GLY A 78 2.21 -7.84 2.18
C GLY A 78 3.06 -8.54 3.25
N ALA A 79 2.62 -9.72 3.68
CA ALA A 79 3.37 -10.48 4.66
C ALA A 79 4.74 -10.90 4.12
N ARG A 80 4.78 -11.33 2.87
CA ARG A 80 6.04 -11.71 2.25
C ARG A 80 6.99 -10.53 2.14
N MET A 81 6.47 -9.38 1.79
CA MET A 81 7.28 -8.17 1.68
C MET A 81 7.83 -7.76 3.03
N ASP A 82 7.02 -7.86 4.07
CA ASP A 82 7.45 -7.52 5.41
C ASP A 82 8.58 -8.43 5.88
N ASP A 83 8.46 -9.71 5.57
CA ASP A 83 9.48 -10.67 5.92
C ASP A 83 10.79 -10.38 5.19
N THR A 84 10.70 -10.09 3.90
CA THR A 84 11.88 -9.74 3.10
C THR A 84 12.52 -8.46 3.63
N TRP A 85 11.70 -7.48 3.97
CA TRP A 85 12.17 -6.21 4.46
C TRP A 85 12.99 -6.36 5.74
N ILE A 86 12.52 -7.20 6.65
CA ILE A 86 13.22 -7.43 7.91
C ILE A 86 14.58 -8.04 7.65
N HIS A 87 14.61 -9.04 6.77
CA HIS A 87 15.86 -9.70 6.44
C HIS A 87 16.85 -8.72 5.81
N ASP A 88 16.42 -7.93 4.88
CA ASP A 88 17.30 -6.98 4.21
C ASP A 88 17.77 -5.89 5.16
N THR A 89 16.93 -5.49 6.09
CA THR A 89 17.28 -4.42 7.02
C THR A 89 18.22 -4.88 8.11
N LEU A 90 17.96 -6.05 8.67
CA LEU A 90 18.75 -6.52 9.81
C LEU A 90 19.92 -7.41 9.40
N GLY A 91 19.91 -7.94 8.20
CA GLY A 91 20.93 -8.87 7.79
C GLY A 91 20.83 -10.15 8.60
N ASP A 92 21.91 -10.58 9.20
CA ASP A 92 21.89 -11.78 10.00
C ASP A 92 21.44 -11.43 11.42
N TRP A 93 20.14 -11.49 11.64
CA TRP A 93 19.57 -11.12 12.94
C TRP A 93 20.02 -12.08 14.06
N THR A 94 20.38 -13.29 13.73
CA THR A 94 20.90 -14.20 14.72
C THR A 94 22.18 -13.68 15.31
N LYS A 95 23.05 -13.18 14.46
CA LYS A 95 24.31 -12.62 14.89
C LYS A 95 24.10 -11.33 15.64
N LEU A 96 23.17 -10.49 15.14
CA LEU A 96 22.88 -9.23 15.78
C LEU A 96 22.37 -9.43 17.20
N THR A 97 21.48 -10.36 17.40
CA THR A 97 20.91 -10.64 18.71
C THR A 97 21.98 -11.12 19.67
N ARG A 98 22.85 -11.99 19.20
CA ARG A 98 23.91 -12.51 20.02
C ARG A 98 24.89 -11.42 20.44
N ASP A 99 25.24 -10.57 19.50
CA ASP A 99 26.18 -9.50 19.77
C ASP A 99 25.59 -8.51 20.79
N ASP A 100 24.31 -8.23 20.69
CA ASP A 100 23.67 -7.34 21.63
C ASP A 100 23.63 -7.94 23.03
N TYR A 101 23.38 -9.23 23.12
CA TYR A 101 23.39 -9.84 24.41
C TYR A 101 24.80 -9.84 24.99
N ASP A 102 25.78 -10.14 24.21
CA ASP A 102 27.15 -10.20 24.67
C ASP A 102 27.64 -8.83 25.12
N SER A 103 27.17 -7.78 24.48
CA SER A 103 27.59 -6.46 24.89
C SER A 103 26.81 -5.98 26.10
N GLY A 104 25.86 -6.70 26.55
CA GLY A 104 25.15 -6.32 27.73
C GLY A 104 24.14 -5.23 27.58
N SER A 105 23.91 -4.81 26.38
CA SER A 105 23.05 -3.69 26.28
C SER A 105 21.66 -4.10 26.01
N ARG A 106 21.24 -5.07 26.37
CA ARG A 106 20.02 -5.46 26.11
C ARG A 106 18.98 -4.61 26.24
N CYS A 107 18.72 -4.13 27.04
CA CYS A 107 17.69 -3.38 27.23
C CYS A 107 16.92 -3.13 26.16
N GLY A 108 16.21 -2.80 25.94
CA GLY A 108 15.30 -2.52 25.06
C GLY A 108 15.61 -2.04 23.71
N VAL A 109 16.80 -1.91 23.50
CA VAL A 109 17.22 -1.44 22.22
C VAL A 109 16.76 -2.36 21.13
N VAL A 110 16.83 -3.62 21.37
CA VAL A 110 16.50 -4.54 20.35
C VAL A 110 15.06 -4.58 20.06
N ARG A 111 14.21 -4.29 20.95
CA ARG A 111 12.90 -4.40 20.67
C ARG A 111 12.24 -3.23 20.40
N ARG A 112 12.76 -2.32 20.14
CA ARG A 112 12.12 -1.22 19.86
C ARG A 112 11.87 -1.14 18.55
N TYR A 113 11.74 -1.19 17.90
CA TYR A 113 11.37 -1.03 16.63
C TYR A 113 10.16 -1.50 16.36
#